data_44ff82218b2b403f73b28018e33063cd
#
_entry.id   44ff82218b2b403f73b28018e33063cd
#
_cell.length_a   1.000
_cell.length_b   1.000
_cell.length_c   1.000
_cell.angle_alpha   90.00
_cell.angle_beta   90.00
_cell.angle_gamma   90.00
#
_symmetry.space_group_name_H-M   'P 1'
#
loop_
_entity.id
_entity.type
_entity.pdbx_description
1 polymer ?
#
loop_
_entity_poly.entity_id
_entity_poly.type
_entity_poly.pdbx_seq_one_letter_code
_entity_poly.pdbx_strand_id
1 'polypeptide(L)'
;MSLVVLTNIPTPYRTAFFDALAEEAARAGRRFHVLYCAKTEPGRHWPYVASKMRHAHTVLRGFHPSLTGIHAHLNPGVLAELNLLKPDTLILAGSWNTPTMLVAGLNIYSPPPRRFFWSEGHADAVLHKSGLIAWLRRRVYRTFDGFAVPNAKSAEWAVAQAGSPRQVVTLPNAIDAKFFARPSAASRQEARRHLGLEGEGRVLVQVSALTARKGVLELANAFLGLSAAERRGAKLLLVGEGDLRSQLETLAVGSDGAVRVLGQLPPEEVRRVLWAADAFVLNTRLDPNPLSAIEAAAAGLPVVLSAAAGNVREVVEVPQTGFVIRDAADPSEALRAVLNASEVQLAEMGARSAELARTQFDAPAVARSLVKQLYP
;
A
#
# COMPACT_ATOMS: atom_id res chain seq x y z
N MET A 1 6.88 21.49 -20.84
CA MET A 1 6.63 20.04 -20.75
C MET A 1 5.73 19.77 -19.56
N SER A 2 4.81 18.77 -19.65
CA SER A 2 3.73 18.59 -18.65
C SER A 2 3.54 17.11 -18.33
N LEU A 3 3.64 16.76 -17.04
CA LEU A 3 3.27 15.45 -16.49
C LEU A 3 1.82 15.50 -16.00
N VAL A 4 0.97 14.63 -16.52
CA VAL A 4 -0.41 14.51 -16.08
C VAL A 4 -0.66 13.11 -15.53
N VAL A 5 -1.34 13.06 -14.39
CA VAL A 5 -1.85 11.80 -13.81
C VAL A 5 -3.36 11.82 -13.85
N LEU A 6 -3.98 10.80 -14.46
CA LEU A 6 -5.42 10.57 -14.39
C LEU A 6 -5.68 9.43 -13.41
N THR A 7 -6.50 9.67 -12.38
CA THR A 7 -6.82 8.69 -11.33
C THR A 7 -8.29 8.74 -10.93
N ASN A 8 -8.78 7.69 -10.25
CA ASN A 8 -10.20 7.58 -9.91
C ASN A 8 -10.66 8.69 -8.95
N ILE A 9 -10.13 8.70 -7.74
CA ILE A 9 -10.51 9.64 -6.67
C ILE A 9 -9.28 10.09 -5.88
N PRO A 10 -9.32 11.24 -5.21
CA PRO A 10 -8.31 11.62 -4.24
C PRO A 10 -8.36 10.70 -3.02
N THR A 11 -7.19 10.24 -2.58
CA THR A 11 -7.03 9.49 -1.33
C THR A 11 -5.97 10.18 -0.47
N PRO A 12 -6.05 10.12 0.86
CA PRO A 12 -5.12 10.85 1.73
C PRO A 12 -3.65 10.59 1.42
N TYR A 13 -3.25 9.33 1.26
CA TYR A 13 -1.86 8.95 0.97
C TYR A 13 -1.41 9.39 -0.44
N ARG A 14 -2.29 9.29 -1.46
CA ARG A 14 -1.98 9.77 -2.81
C ARG A 14 -1.90 11.29 -2.88
N THR A 15 -2.70 12.01 -2.09
CA THR A 15 -2.64 13.47 -2.03
C THR A 15 -1.27 13.94 -1.56
N ALA A 16 -0.73 13.37 -0.48
CA ALA A 16 0.61 13.70 0.00
C ALA A 16 1.70 13.38 -1.05
N PHE A 17 1.58 12.25 -1.73
CA PHE A 17 2.48 11.89 -2.83
C PHE A 17 2.39 12.87 -4.02
N PHE A 18 1.17 13.24 -4.45
CA PHE A 18 1.01 14.17 -5.57
C PHE A 18 1.49 15.58 -5.23
N ASP A 19 1.38 16.01 -3.98
CA ASP A 19 1.95 17.28 -3.51
C ASP A 19 3.49 17.26 -3.63
N ALA A 20 4.12 16.18 -3.17
CA ALA A 20 5.57 15.99 -3.33
C ALA A 20 5.98 15.87 -4.80
N LEU A 21 5.18 15.19 -5.62
CA LEU A 21 5.46 15.06 -7.06
C LEU A 21 5.34 16.40 -7.80
N ALA A 22 4.42 17.27 -7.39
CA ALA A 22 4.31 18.61 -7.93
C ALA A 22 5.58 19.44 -7.66
N GLU A 23 6.13 19.34 -6.44
CA GLU A 23 7.37 20.02 -6.06
C GLU A 23 8.57 19.49 -6.87
N GLU A 24 8.72 18.16 -7.00
CA GLU A 24 9.84 17.57 -7.74
C GLU A 24 9.71 17.81 -9.25
N ALA A 25 8.50 17.77 -9.81
CA ALA A 25 8.27 18.14 -11.21
C ALA A 25 8.65 19.60 -11.48
N ALA A 26 8.27 20.53 -10.59
CA ALA A 26 8.64 21.94 -10.69
C ALA A 26 10.16 22.14 -10.64
N ARG A 27 10.90 21.43 -9.75
CA ARG A 27 12.37 21.46 -9.73
C ARG A 27 12.99 20.96 -11.03
N ALA A 28 12.32 20.03 -11.72
CA ALA A 28 12.72 19.56 -13.05
C ALA A 28 12.22 20.44 -14.21
N GLY A 29 11.69 21.66 -13.94
CA GLY A 29 11.16 22.57 -14.94
C GLY A 29 9.89 22.09 -15.66
N ARG A 30 9.07 21.25 -14.99
CA ARG A 30 7.87 20.63 -15.56
C ARG A 30 6.62 21.06 -14.82
N ARG A 31 5.51 21.20 -15.56
CA ARG A 31 4.19 21.36 -14.97
C ARG A 31 3.66 19.98 -14.57
N PHE A 32 2.97 19.92 -13.44
CA PHE A 32 2.29 18.71 -12.96
C PHE A 32 0.81 19.00 -12.76
N HIS A 33 -0.05 18.07 -13.17
CA HIS A 33 -1.50 18.18 -12.97
C HIS A 33 -2.13 16.82 -12.73
N VAL A 34 -3.11 16.75 -11.81
CA VAL A 34 -3.89 15.54 -11.55
C VAL A 34 -5.32 15.71 -12.04
N LEU A 35 -5.79 14.77 -12.84
CA LEU A 35 -7.19 14.63 -13.21
C LEU A 35 -7.84 13.55 -12.35
N TYR A 36 -8.84 13.90 -11.57
CA TYR A 36 -9.64 12.96 -10.79
C TYR A 36 -10.94 12.66 -11.52
N CYS A 37 -11.30 11.38 -11.68
CA CYS A 37 -12.56 10.99 -12.29
C CYS A 37 -13.74 11.43 -11.45
N ALA A 38 -13.65 11.35 -10.10
CA ALA A 38 -14.70 11.75 -9.16
C ALA A 38 -14.09 12.30 -7.86
N LYS A 39 -14.91 12.97 -7.03
CA LYS A 39 -14.51 13.45 -5.71
C LYS A 39 -14.40 12.33 -4.68
N THR A 40 -15.27 11.32 -4.79
CA THR A 40 -15.37 10.19 -3.88
C THR A 40 -16.01 9.00 -4.58
N GLU A 41 -15.96 7.83 -3.94
CA GLU A 41 -16.65 6.59 -4.35
C GLU A 41 -17.46 6.04 -3.17
N PRO A 42 -18.58 5.32 -3.41
CA PRO A 42 -19.32 4.64 -2.34
C PRO A 42 -18.42 3.74 -1.49
N GLY A 43 -18.65 3.73 -0.18
CA GLY A 43 -17.85 2.95 0.78
C GLY A 43 -16.49 3.55 1.13
N ARG A 44 -16.19 4.78 0.70
CA ARG A 44 -14.99 5.53 1.11
C ARG A 44 -15.34 6.52 2.22
N HIS A 45 -14.59 6.50 3.31
CA HIS A 45 -14.90 7.24 4.54
C HIS A 45 -14.09 8.53 4.73
N TRP A 46 -13.24 8.92 3.77
CA TRP A 46 -12.49 10.17 3.83
C TRP A 46 -13.17 11.26 2.99
N PRO A 47 -13.25 12.49 3.53
CA PRO A 47 -13.85 13.60 2.79
C PRO A 47 -12.91 14.11 1.69
N TYR A 48 -13.52 14.59 0.59
CA TYR A 48 -12.80 15.42 -0.38
C TYR A 48 -12.60 16.82 0.19
N VAL A 49 -11.36 17.25 0.35
CA VAL A 49 -11.00 18.59 0.87
C VAL A 49 -9.99 19.23 -0.08
N ALA A 50 -10.48 20.01 -1.05
CA ALA A 50 -9.65 20.65 -2.07
C ALA A 50 -8.56 21.55 -1.47
N SER A 51 -8.87 22.28 -0.37
CA SER A 51 -7.91 23.17 0.30
C SER A 51 -6.70 22.46 0.94
N LYS A 52 -6.77 21.16 1.11
CA LYS A 52 -5.64 20.34 1.59
C LYS A 52 -4.72 19.84 0.48
N MET A 53 -5.07 20.07 -0.79
CA MET A 53 -4.28 19.65 -1.95
C MET A 53 -3.43 20.83 -2.45
N ARG A 54 -2.12 20.69 -2.44
CA ARG A 54 -1.19 21.74 -2.93
C ARG A 54 -0.87 21.58 -4.41
N HIS A 55 -1.06 20.39 -4.97
CA HIS A 55 -0.88 20.13 -6.40
C HIS A 55 -2.03 20.66 -7.25
N ALA A 56 -1.75 21.10 -8.46
CA ALA A 56 -2.78 21.48 -9.42
C ALA A 56 -3.63 20.27 -9.82
N HIS A 57 -4.95 20.42 -9.76
CA HIS A 57 -5.87 19.32 -10.06
C HIS A 57 -7.18 19.80 -10.66
N THR A 58 -7.85 18.90 -11.36
CA THR A 58 -9.20 19.05 -11.88
C THR A 58 -10.02 17.81 -11.51
N VAL A 59 -11.24 18.02 -11.02
CA VAL A 59 -12.22 16.92 -10.89
C VAL A 59 -13.12 16.95 -12.11
N LEU A 60 -13.04 15.88 -12.90
CA LEU A 60 -13.81 15.77 -14.14
C LEU A 60 -15.30 15.61 -13.84
N ARG A 61 -16.14 16.24 -14.66
CA ARG A 61 -17.58 15.97 -14.66
C ARG A 61 -17.82 14.59 -15.26
N GLY A 62 -18.76 13.82 -14.68
CA GLY A 62 -19.03 12.47 -15.19
C GLY A 62 -20.16 11.76 -14.48
N PHE A 63 -20.41 10.55 -14.96
CA PHE A 63 -21.35 9.60 -14.37
C PHE A 63 -20.56 8.43 -13.76
N HIS A 64 -20.87 8.05 -12.51
CA HIS A 64 -20.09 7.12 -11.71
C HIS A 64 -20.95 5.99 -11.16
N PRO A 65 -21.45 5.07 -12.03
CA PRO A 65 -22.27 3.96 -11.56
C PRO A 65 -21.45 3.02 -10.68
N SER A 66 -22.08 2.55 -9.62
CA SER A 66 -21.52 1.54 -8.72
C SER A 66 -22.46 0.35 -8.69
N LEU A 67 -21.95 -0.83 -9.01
CA LEU A 67 -22.69 -2.08 -8.95
C LEU A 67 -21.83 -3.14 -8.26
N THR A 68 -22.35 -3.72 -7.18
CA THR A 68 -21.69 -4.84 -6.45
C THR A 68 -20.19 -4.63 -6.15
N GLY A 69 -19.84 -3.39 -5.72
CA GLY A 69 -18.45 -3.03 -5.37
C GLY A 69 -17.54 -2.70 -6.56
N ILE A 70 -18.06 -2.74 -7.79
CA ILE A 70 -17.35 -2.26 -8.99
C ILE A 70 -17.77 -0.81 -9.23
N HIS A 71 -16.79 0.09 -9.24
CA HIS A 71 -17.00 1.51 -9.52
C HIS A 71 -16.52 1.81 -10.95
N ALA A 72 -17.44 2.24 -11.81
CA ALA A 72 -17.10 2.68 -13.15
C ALA A 72 -17.10 4.21 -13.23
N HIS A 73 -16.18 4.77 -13.98
CA HIS A 73 -16.10 6.22 -14.23
C HIS A 73 -16.26 6.48 -15.72
N LEU A 74 -17.23 7.31 -16.05
CA LEU A 74 -17.50 7.79 -17.40
C LEU A 74 -17.43 9.31 -17.41
N ASN A 75 -16.31 9.87 -17.88
CA ASN A 75 -16.04 11.31 -17.91
C ASN A 75 -15.89 11.77 -19.39
N PRO A 76 -16.97 12.20 -20.05
CA PRO A 76 -16.93 12.55 -21.50
C PRO A 76 -15.93 13.66 -21.82
N GLY A 77 -15.69 14.58 -20.88
CA GLY A 77 -14.77 15.70 -21.04
C GLY A 77 -13.28 15.36 -20.90
N VAL A 78 -12.88 14.11 -20.64
CA VAL A 78 -11.48 13.76 -20.36
C VAL A 78 -10.53 14.13 -21.49
N LEU A 79 -10.95 13.96 -22.75
CA LEU A 79 -10.12 14.31 -23.92
C LEU A 79 -9.94 15.82 -24.07
N ALA A 80 -10.99 16.61 -23.79
CA ALA A 80 -10.92 18.07 -23.84
C ALA A 80 -9.92 18.60 -22.79
N GLU A 81 -9.97 18.07 -21.56
CA GLU A 81 -9.01 18.42 -20.50
C GLU A 81 -7.58 18.02 -20.85
N LEU A 82 -7.37 16.82 -21.39
CA LEU A 82 -6.05 16.38 -21.81
C LEU A 82 -5.51 17.21 -22.98
N ASN A 83 -6.36 17.60 -23.93
CA ASN A 83 -5.98 18.50 -25.03
C ASN A 83 -5.63 19.92 -24.53
N LEU A 84 -6.28 20.39 -23.46
CA LEU A 84 -5.96 21.68 -22.82
C LEU A 84 -4.60 21.60 -22.09
N LEU A 85 -4.37 20.52 -21.34
CA LEU A 85 -3.15 20.33 -20.54
C LEU A 85 -1.93 19.98 -21.38
N LYS A 86 -2.10 19.39 -22.56
CA LYS A 86 -1.06 18.98 -23.52
C LYS A 86 0.07 18.22 -22.81
N PRO A 87 -0.19 17.04 -22.20
CA PRO A 87 0.84 16.29 -21.52
C PRO A 87 1.90 15.80 -22.52
N ASP A 88 3.18 15.81 -22.12
CA ASP A 88 4.23 15.03 -22.76
C ASP A 88 4.38 13.64 -22.13
N THR A 89 3.91 13.50 -20.90
CA THR A 89 3.80 12.22 -20.19
C THR A 89 2.45 12.14 -19.49
N LEU A 90 1.73 11.04 -19.73
CA LEU A 90 0.43 10.74 -19.15
C LEU A 90 0.51 9.42 -18.35
N ILE A 91 0.21 9.48 -17.06
CA ILE A 91 0.10 8.27 -16.19
C ILE A 91 -1.37 8.00 -15.93
N LEU A 92 -1.84 6.81 -16.29
CA LEU A 92 -3.21 6.35 -16.08
C LEU A 92 -3.27 5.44 -14.85
N ALA A 93 -3.78 5.95 -13.73
CA ALA A 93 -3.79 5.33 -12.42
C ALA A 93 -5.19 4.88 -12.01
N GLY A 94 -5.69 3.83 -12.65
CA GLY A 94 -7.02 3.27 -12.37
C GLY A 94 -7.15 1.84 -12.88
N SER A 95 -8.38 1.33 -12.92
CA SER A 95 -8.64 0.01 -13.50
C SER A 95 -8.55 0.07 -15.02
N TRP A 96 -7.87 -0.91 -15.60
CA TRP A 96 -7.64 -0.99 -17.06
C TRP A 96 -8.94 -1.00 -17.90
N ASN A 97 -10.07 -1.40 -17.32
CA ASN A 97 -11.39 -1.52 -17.97
C ASN A 97 -12.32 -0.33 -17.63
N THR A 98 -11.84 0.68 -16.92
CA THR A 98 -12.64 1.90 -16.66
C THR A 98 -12.81 2.69 -17.96
N PRO A 99 -14.04 3.05 -18.37
CA PRO A 99 -14.28 3.75 -19.65
C PRO A 99 -13.43 5.00 -19.82
N THR A 100 -13.32 5.85 -18.79
CA THR A 100 -12.49 7.06 -18.83
C THR A 100 -11.01 6.73 -19.08
N MET A 101 -10.48 5.67 -18.46
CA MET A 101 -9.08 5.23 -18.65
C MET A 101 -8.86 4.69 -20.08
N LEU A 102 -9.82 3.93 -20.61
CA LEU A 102 -9.75 3.42 -21.99
C LEU A 102 -9.73 4.57 -23.00
N VAL A 103 -10.62 5.55 -22.86
CA VAL A 103 -10.69 6.71 -23.74
C VAL A 103 -9.42 7.56 -23.64
N ALA A 104 -8.94 7.85 -22.42
CA ALA A 104 -7.69 8.59 -22.21
C ALA A 104 -6.45 7.84 -22.72
N GLY A 105 -6.49 6.49 -22.71
CA GLY A 105 -5.44 5.63 -23.25
C GLY A 105 -5.38 5.56 -24.77
N LEU A 106 -6.38 6.08 -25.50
CA LEU A 106 -6.35 6.11 -26.97
C LEU A 106 -5.23 7.05 -27.46
N ASN A 107 -4.56 6.65 -28.54
CA ASN A 107 -3.48 7.46 -29.13
C ASN A 107 -4.03 8.46 -30.17
N ILE A 108 -4.88 9.38 -29.72
CA ILE A 108 -5.56 10.37 -30.59
C ILE A 108 -5.05 11.81 -30.40
N TYR A 109 -3.97 11.97 -29.63
CA TYR A 109 -3.35 13.27 -29.34
C TYR A 109 -2.31 13.63 -30.38
N SER A 110 -2.11 14.93 -30.59
CA SER A 110 -1.07 15.44 -31.50
C SER A 110 -0.31 16.61 -30.86
N PRO A 111 0.98 16.42 -30.51
CA PRO A 111 1.74 15.17 -30.50
C PRO A 111 1.25 14.21 -29.42
N PRO A 112 1.43 12.90 -29.60
CA PRO A 112 1.01 11.93 -28.60
C PRO A 112 1.92 11.97 -27.36
N PRO A 113 1.37 11.93 -26.14
CA PRO A 113 2.17 11.79 -24.93
C PRO A 113 2.76 10.39 -24.81
N ARG A 114 3.83 10.23 -24.04
CA ARG A 114 4.23 8.92 -23.52
C ARG A 114 3.20 8.48 -22.49
N ARG A 115 2.61 7.29 -22.65
CA ARG A 115 1.51 6.79 -21.82
C ARG A 115 1.98 5.64 -20.93
N PHE A 116 1.93 5.86 -19.64
CA PHE A 116 2.22 4.86 -18.63
C PHE A 116 0.94 4.40 -17.94
N PHE A 117 0.79 3.10 -17.80
CA PHE A 117 -0.30 2.55 -17.00
C PHE A 117 0.21 2.22 -15.59
N TRP A 118 -0.39 2.84 -14.57
CA TRP A 118 -0.09 2.56 -13.17
C TRP A 118 -0.84 1.30 -12.74
N SER A 119 -0.14 0.17 -12.69
CA SER A 119 -0.70 -1.14 -12.39
C SER A 119 -0.18 -1.67 -11.07
N GLU A 120 -1.09 -1.94 -10.14
CA GLU A 120 -0.81 -2.66 -8.87
C GLU A 120 -1.15 -4.16 -8.98
N GLY A 121 -1.64 -4.62 -10.14
CA GLY A 121 -2.01 -6.01 -10.37
C GLY A 121 -0.79 -6.93 -10.45
N HIS A 122 -0.97 -8.18 -9.99
CA HIS A 122 -0.01 -9.27 -10.19
C HIS A 122 -0.74 -10.59 -10.43
N ALA A 123 -0.02 -11.64 -10.85
CA ALA A 123 -0.60 -12.90 -11.30
C ALA A 123 -1.55 -13.56 -10.31
N ASP A 124 -1.27 -13.43 -8.99
CA ASP A 124 -2.06 -14.06 -7.95
C ASP A 124 -3.34 -13.28 -7.63
N ALA A 125 -3.35 -11.94 -7.88
CA ALA A 125 -4.48 -11.07 -7.59
C ALA A 125 -5.53 -11.01 -8.71
N VAL A 126 -5.26 -11.59 -9.89
CA VAL A 126 -6.14 -11.48 -11.06
C VAL A 126 -7.11 -12.64 -11.14
N LEU A 127 -8.42 -12.33 -11.14
CA LEU A 127 -9.50 -13.32 -11.20
C LEU A 127 -9.58 -14.04 -12.56
N HIS A 128 -9.45 -13.30 -13.67
CA HIS A 128 -9.58 -13.84 -15.03
C HIS A 128 -8.21 -14.00 -15.69
N LYS A 129 -7.61 -15.19 -15.57
CA LYS A 129 -6.28 -15.50 -16.13
C LYS A 129 -6.34 -15.89 -17.62
N SER A 130 -7.51 -16.32 -18.12
CA SER A 130 -7.76 -16.78 -19.50
C SER A 130 -9.09 -16.25 -20.03
N GLY A 131 -9.43 -16.54 -21.30
CA GLY A 131 -10.69 -16.17 -21.95
C GLY A 131 -10.70 -14.72 -22.45
N LEU A 132 -11.92 -14.25 -22.79
CA LEU A 132 -12.14 -12.96 -23.44
C LEU A 132 -11.63 -11.76 -22.60
N ILE A 133 -11.87 -11.77 -21.28
CA ILE A 133 -11.44 -10.70 -20.39
C ILE A 133 -9.91 -10.61 -20.35
N ALA A 134 -9.22 -11.75 -20.27
CA ALA A 134 -7.76 -11.77 -20.31
C ALA A 134 -7.23 -11.32 -21.67
N TRP A 135 -7.89 -11.67 -22.76
CA TRP A 135 -7.52 -11.21 -24.11
C TRP A 135 -7.69 -9.69 -24.25
N LEU A 136 -8.84 -9.13 -23.83
CA LEU A 136 -9.09 -7.69 -23.82
C LEU A 136 -8.04 -6.94 -22.98
N ARG A 137 -7.76 -7.43 -21.78
CA ARG A 137 -6.72 -6.83 -20.90
C ARG A 137 -5.37 -6.78 -21.61
N ARG A 138 -4.90 -7.90 -22.21
CA ARG A 138 -3.64 -7.92 -22.96
C ARG A 138 -3.65 -6.93 -24.10
N ARG A 139 -4.79 -6.80 -24.80
CA ARG A 139 -4.93 -5.83 -25.90
C ARG A 139 -4.75 -4.40 -25.39
N VAL A 140 -5.35 -4.05 -24.24
CA VAL A 140 -5.21 -2.75 -23.60
C VAL A 140 -3.77 -2.52 -23.12
N TYR A 141 -3.16 -3.48 -22.45
CA TYR A 141 -1.78 -3.35 -21.95
C TYR A 141 -0.77 -3.10 -23.09
N ARG A 142 -0.99 -3.69 -24.26
CA ARG A 142 -0.14 -3.49 -25.45
C ARG A 142 -0.17 -2.06 -26.01
N THR A 143 -1.18 -1.27 -25.66
CA THR A 143 -1.29 0.12 -26.16
C THR A 143 -0.42 1.10 -25.39
N PHE A 144 0.08 0.75 -24.21
CA PHE A 144 0.89 1.62 -23.37
C PHE A 144 2.36 1.57 -23.75
N ASP A 145 3.03 2.71 -23.60
CA ASP A 145 4.47 2.86 -23.86
C ASP A 145 5.30 2.34 -22.68
N GLY A 146 4.71 2.33 -21.46
CA GLY A 146 5.34 1.81 -20.26
C GLY A 146 4.35 1.54 -19.12
N PHE A 147 4.91 1.08 -18.02
CA PHE A 147 4.17 0.78 -16.78
C PHE A 147 4.80 1.47 -15.59
N ALA A 148 3.96 2.07 -14.73
CA ALA A 148 4.33 2.49 -13.40
C ALA A 148 3.82 1.41 -12.42
N VAL A 149 4.72 0.80 -11.64
CA VAL A 149 4.40 -0.38 -10.83
C VAL A 149 5.00 -0.27 -9.43
N PRO A 150 4.29 -0.75 -8.37
CA PRO A 150 4.77 -0.59 -7.02
C PRO A 150 5.87 -1.58 -6.61
N ASN A 151 5.98 -2.72 -7.28
CA ASN A 151 6.86 -3.81 -6.88
C ASN A 151 7.21 -4.74 -8.06
N ALA A 152 8.18 -5.62 -7.86
CA ALA A 152 8.67 -6.56 -8.87
C ALA A 152 7.59 -7.52 -9.39
N LYS A 153 6.71 -8.04 -8.52
CA LYS A 153 5.61 -8.92 -8.95
C LYS A 153 4.66 -8.23 -9.92
N SER A 154 4.35 -6.95 -9.67
CA SER A 154 3.52 -6.13 -10.56
C SER A 154 4.24 -5.80 -11.87
N ALA A 155 5.56 -5.60 -11.84
CA ALA A 155 6.38 -5.39 -13.04
C ALA A 155 6.38 -6.61 -13.95
N GLU A 156 6.71 -7.77 -13.39
CA GLU A 156 6.69 -9.07 -14.10
C GLU A 156 5.32 -9.32 -14.76
N TRP A 157 4.25 -9.06 -14.02
CA TRP A 157 2.89 -9.21 -14.51
C TRP A 157 2.56 -8.24 -15.65
N ALA A 158 2.84 -6.96 -15.49
CA ALA A 158 2.50 -5.93 -16.48
C ALA A 158 3.22 -6.18 -17.81
N VAL A 159 4.52 -6.51 -17.79
CA VAL A 159 5.31 -6.84 -18.97
C VAL A 159 4.78 -8.11 -19.64
N ALA A 160 4.43 -9.15 -18.86
CA ALA A 160 3.83 -10.38 -19.40
C ALA A 160 2.47 -10.10 -20.10
N GLN A 161 1.64 -9.18 -19.58
CA GLN A 161 0.41 -8.79 -20.25
C GLN A 161 0.66 -8.04 -21.57
N ALA A 162 1.68 -7.19 -21.62
CA ALA A 162 2.06 -6.48 -22.85
C ALA A 162 2.61 -7.42 -23.93
N GLY A 163 3.22 -8.55 -23.56
CA GLY A 163 3.80 -9.53 -24.47
C GLY A 163 5.05 -9.06 -25.21
N SER A 164 5.63 -7.94 -24.79
CA SER A 164 6.89 -7.38 -25.32
C SER A 164 7.51 -6.46 -24.28
N PRO A 165 8.84 -6.26 -24.30
CA PRO A 165 9.52 -5.34 -23.41
C PRO A 165 8.89 -3.94 -23.48
N ARG A 166 8.71 -3.31 -22.34
CA ARG A 166 8.20 -1.96 -22.14
C ARG A 166 9.04 -1.26 -21.08
N GLN A 167 9.05 0.07 -21.12
CA GLN A 167 9.64 0.82 -20.02
C GLN A 167 8.85 0.54 -18.73
N VAL A 168 9.56 0.19 -17.68
CA VAL A 168 8.98 0.01 -16.34
C VAL A 168 9.59 1.07 -15.43
N VAL A 169 8.72 1.86 -14.78
CA VAL A 169 9.12 2.79 -13.74
C VAL A 169 8.60 2.26 -12.39
N THR A 170 9.48 2.23 -11.41
CA THR A 170 9.10 1.81 -10.05
C THR A 170 8.39 2.97 -9.35
N LEU A 171 7.16 2.73 -8.96
CA LEU A 171 6.29 3.68 -8.27
C LEU A 171 5.62 2.98 -7.08
N PRO A 172 6.35 2.76 -5.97
CA PRO A 172 5.79 2.16 -4.78
C PRO A 172 4.71 3.06 -4.17
N ASN A 173 3.81 2.48 -3.38
CA ASN A 173 2.89 3.26 -2.59
C ASN A 173 3.68 4.12 -1.59
N ALA A 174 3.49 5.42 -1.68
CA ALA A 174 4.20 6.38 -0.86
C ALA A 174 3.45 6.65 0.45
N ILE A 175 4.20 6.87 1.52
CA ILE A 175 3.69 7.24 2.84
C ILE A 175 4.32 8.57 3.29
N ASP A 176 3.78 9.15 4.35
CA ASP A 176 4.48 10.15 5.17
C ASP A 176 5.30 9.40 6.22
N ALA A 177 6.55 9.10 5.88
CA ALA A 177 7.44 8.36 6.76
C ALA A 177 7.71 9.12 8.08
N LYS A 178 7.68 10.44 8.07
CA LYS A 178 7.86 11.28 9.28
C LYS A 178 6.67 11.14 10.23
N PHE A 179 5.45 11.02 9.69
CA PHE A 179 4.26 10.83 10.51
C PHE A 179 4.33 9.53 11.32
N PHE A 180 4.81 8.44 10.72
CA PHE A 180 4.91 7.16 11.41
C PHE A 180 6.18 7.01 12.26
N ALA A 181 7.25 7.74 11.94
CA ALA A 181 8.53 7.64 12.64
C ALA A 181 8.35 7.78 14.16
N ARG A 182 8.92 6.84 14.93
CA ARG A 182 8.91 6.89 16.38
C ARG A 182 10.01 7.86 16.86
N PRO A 183 9.63 8.97 17.52
CA PRO A 183 10.61 10.02 17.80
C PRO A 183 11.63 9.63 18.89
N SER A 184 11.25 8.79 19.87
CA SER A 184 12.12 8.43 20.98
C SER A 184 11.68 7.15 21.70
N ALA A 185 12.53 6.62 22.59
CA ALA A 185 12.17 5.54 23.50
C ALA A 185 11.04 5.94 24.48
N ALA A 186 11.01 7.20 24.91
CA ALA A 186 9.94 7.73 25.76
C ALA A 186 8.58 7.66 25.06
N SER A 187 8.51 7.92 23.75
CA SER A 187 7.28 7.81 22.96
C SER A 187 6.76 6.36 22.92
N ARG A 188 7.65 5.37 22.90
CA ARG A 188 7.26 3.95 22.98
C ARG A 188 6.66 3.63 24.37
N GLN A 189 7.28 4.10 25.45
CA GLN A 189 6.77 3.87 26.81
C GLN A 189 5.41 4.54 27.01
N GLU A 190 5.24 5.77 26.54
CA GLU A 190 3.96 6.47 26.58
C GLU A 190 2.87 5.75 25.78
N ALA A 191 3.19 5.26 24.58
CA ALA A 191 2.28 4.48 23.77
C ALA A 191 1.88 3.16 24.45
N ARG A 192 2.82 2.46 25.11
CA ARG A 192 2.53 1.26 25.89
C ARG A 192 1.63 1.56 27.08
N ARG A 193 1.89 2.65 27.81
CA ARG A 193 1.03 3.09 28.93
C ARG A 193 -0.39 3.40 28.45
N HIS A 194 -0.53 4.15 27.37
CA HIS A 194 -1.83 4.47 26.77
C HIS A 194 -2.65 3.22 26.42
N LEU A 195 -1.99 2.16 25.97
CA LEU A 195 -2.63 0.91 25.58
C LEU A 195 -2.73 -0.12 26.73
N GLY A 196 -2.27 0.21 27.95
CA GLY A 196 -2.24 -0.72 29.08
C GLY A 196 -1.34 -1.93 28.81
N LEU A 197 -0.15 -1.70 28.26
CA LEU A 197 0.85 -2.71 27.90
C LEU A 197 2.14 -2.56 28.74
N GLU A 198 2.07 -1.87 29.88
CA GLU A 198 3.21 -1.73 30.80
C GLU A 198 3.53 -3.09 31.44
N GLY A 199 4.80 -3.42 31.51
CA GLY A 199 5.25 -4.71 32.08
C GLY A 199 4.98 -5.94 31.23
N GLU A 200 4.30 -5.80 30.08
CA GLU A 200 4.04 -6.89 29.17
C GLU A 200 5.31 -7.33 28.41
N GLY A 201 5.32 -8.59 27.99
CA GLY A 201 6.34 -9.12 27.11
C GLY A 201 6.38 -8.44 25.76
N ARG A 202 6.81 -9.15 24.73
CA ARG A 202 6.82 -8.60 23.37
C ARG A 202 5.41 -8.33 22.85
N VAL A 203 5.28 -7.25 22.12
CA VAL A 203 4.02 -6.85 21.48
C VAL A 203 4.16 -7.00 19.98
N LEU A 204 3.43 -7.95 19.40
CA LEU A 204 3.27 -8.12 17.96
C LEU A 204 2.00 -7.41 17.52
N VAL A 205 2.01 -6.82 16.31
CA VAL A 205 0.83 -6.11 15.78
C VAL A 205 0.57 -6.49 14.33
N GLN A 206 -0.72 -6.72 14.00
CA GLN A 206 -1.22 -6.75 12.63
C GLN A 206 -2.21 -5.59 12.42
N VAL A 207 -1.97 -4.77 11.39
CA VAL A 207 -2.89 -3.71 10.96
C VAL A 207 -3.42 -4.07 9.59
N SER A 208 -4.68 -4.48 9.50
CA SER A 208 -5.31 -4.90 8.23
C SER A 208 -6.82 -5.05 8.38
N ALA A 209 -7.54 -5.20 7.26
CA ALA A 209 -8.92 -5.68 7.33
C ALA A 209 -8.96 -7.07 8.01
N LEU A 210 -9.93 -7.30 8.89
CA LEU A 210 -10.09 -8.57 9.62
C LEU A 210 -10.87 -9.57 8.76
N THR A 211 -10.22 -10.08 7.72
CA THR A 211 -10.80 -10.98 6.72
C THR A 211 -9.93 -12.21 6.49
N ALA A 212 -10.52 -13.30 5.97
CA ALA A 212 -9.79 -14.52 5.65
C ALA A 212 -8.63 -14.28 4.68
N ARG A 213 -8.76 -13.31 3.76
CA ARG A 213 -7.70 -12.94 2.82
C ARG A 213 -6.44 -12.41 3.53
N LYS A 214 -6.61 -11.80 4.70
CA LYS A 214 -5.51 -11.24 5.50
C LYS A 214 -4.89 -12.23 6.49
N GLY A 215 -5.42 -13.47 6.56
CA GLY A 215 -4.86 -14.55 7.36
C GLY A 215 -4.83 -14.26 8.86
N VAL A 216 -5.75 -13.39 9.33
CA VAL A 216 -5.71 -12.90 10.70
C VAL A 216 -6.08 -13.99 11.71
N LEU A 217 -6.99 -14.90 11.33
CA LEU A 217 -7.42 -16.00 12.18
C LEU A 217 -6.32 -17.06 12.30
N GLU A 218 -5.66 -17.39 11.17
CA GLU A 218 -4.52 -18.31 11.13
C GLU A 218 -3.36 -17.78 11.99
N LEU A 219 -3.09 -16.46 11.90
CA LEU A 219 -2.08 -15.82 12.74
C LEU A 219 -2.42 -15.92 14.23
N ALA A 220 -3.65 -15.59 14.61
CA ALA A 220 -4.08 -15.63 16.00
C ALA A 220 -4.05 -17.07 16.57
N ASN A 221 -4.52 -18.05 15.80
CA ASN A 221 -4.47 -19.46 16.20
C ASN A 221 -3.05 -19.98 16.31
N ALA A 222 -2.17 -19.68 15.36
CA ALA A 222 -0.76 -20.07 15.44
C ALA A 222 -0.05 -19.41 16.62
N PHE A 223 -0.32 -18.13 16.90
CA PHE A 223 0.22 -17.44 18.07
C PHE A 223 -0.24 -18.09 19.40
N LEU A 224 -1.51 -18.44 19.52
CA LEU A 224 -2.04 -19.11 20.71
C LEU A 224 -1.60 -20.57 20.82
N GLY A 225 -1.33 -21.23 19.70
CA GLY A 225 -0.78 -22.59 19.64
C GLY A 225 0.67 -22.70 20.10
N LEU A 226 1.41 -21.57 20.19
CA LEU A 226 2.72 -21.56 20.83
C LEU A 226 2.58 -21.82 22.33
N SER A 227 3.51 -22.58 22.90
CA SER A 227 3.55 -22.80 24.36
C SER A 227 3.77 -21.49 25.14
N ALA A 228 3.40 -21.45 26.40
CA ALA A 228 3.64 -20.30 27.27
C ALA A 228 5.14 -19.92 27.33
N ALA A 229 6.02 -20.93 27.32
CA ALA A 229 7.46 -20.73 27.27
C ALA A 229 7.95 -20.07 25.98
N GLU A 230 7.35 -20.40 24.85
CA GLU A 230 7.68 -19.77 23.56
C GLU A 230 7.12 -18.34 23.47
N ARG A 231 5.91 -18.11 23.97
CA ARG A 231 5.29 -16.76 23.97
C ARG A 231 5.96 -15.79 24.95
N ARG A 232 6.50 -16.27 26.08
CA ARG A 232 7.19 -15.42 27.08
C ARG A 232 6.40 -14.17 27.49
N GLY A 233 5.08 -14.30 27.65
CA GLY A 233 4.20 -13.17 27.97
C GLY A 233 3.94 -12.20 26.81
N ALA A 234 4.28 -12.58 25.58
CA ALA A 234 4.00 -11.75 24.40
C ALA A 234 2.51 -11.55 24.18
N LYS A 235 2.16 -10.40 23.57
CA LYS A 235 0.80 -10.02 23.17
C LYS A 235 0.71 -9.88 21.66
N LEU A 236 -0.45 -10.23 21.09
CA LEU A 236 -0.78 -10.00 19.69
C LEU A 236 -1.93 -8.98 19.61
N LEU A 237 -1.68 -7.84 19.01
CA LEU A 237 -2.66 -6.79 18.75
C LEU A 237 -3.18 -6.90 17.32
N LEU A 238 -4.50 -6.93 17.15
CA LEU A 238 -5.18 -6.97 15.84
C LEU A 238 -5.96 -5.67 15.66
N VAL A 239 -5.55 -4.88 14.66
CA VAL A 239 -6.15 -3.57 14.35
C VAL A 239 -6.86 -3.65 13.01
N GLY A 240 -8.14 -3.26 12.97
CA GLY A 240 -8.96 -3.19 11.77
C GLY A 240 -10.38 -3.66 11.99
N GLU A 241 -11.13 -3.72 10.88
CA GLU A 241 -12.51 -4.19 10.82
C GLU A 241 -12.67 -5.27 9.75
N GLY A 242 -13.69 -6.09 9.86
CA GLY A 242 -14.02 -7.11 8.87
C GLY A 242 -14.94 -8.21 9.41
N ASP A 243 -15.30 -9.12 8.53
CA ASP A 243 -16.21 -10.23 8.75
C ASP A 243 -15.74 -11.23 9.84
N LEU A 244 -14.44 -11.30 10.10
CA LEU A 244 -13.87 -12.17 11.14
C LEU A 244 -13.79 -11.51 12.53
N ARG A 245 -14.22 -10.25 12.69
CA ARG A 245 -14.09 -9.53 13.98
C ARG A 245 -14.69 -10.30 15.15
N SER A 246 -15.95 -10.71 15.07
CA SER A 246 -16.64 -11.41 16.17
C SER A 246 -15.96 -12.73 16.53
N GLN A 247 -15.43 -13.46 15.54
CA GLN A 247 -14.70 -14.70 15.79
C GLN A 247 -13.37 -14.43 16.51
N LEU A 248 -12.66 -13.38 16.12
CA LEU A 248 -11.41 -12.97 16.76
C LEU A 248 -11.63 -12.42 18.17
N GLU A 249 -12.73 -11.70 18.44
CA GLU A 249 -13.11 -11.25 19.78
C GLU A 249 -13.41 -12.43 20.70
N THR A 250 -14.13 -13.45 20.20
CA THR A 250 -14.39 -14.69 20.95
C THR A 250 -13.07 -15.40 21.30
N LEU A 251 -12.14 -15.49 20.35
CA LEU A 251 -10.82 -16.08 20.57
C LEU A 251 -9.99 -15.24 21.55
N ALA A 252 -10.07 -13.91 21.48
CA ALA A 252 -9.38 -13.01 22.39
C ALA A 252 -9.86 -13.16 23.84
N VAL A 253 -11.16 -13.32 24.08
CA VAL A 253 -11.72 -13.61 25.43
C VAL A 253 -11.13 -14.88 26.04
N GLY A 254 -10.99 -15.94 25.22
CA GLY A 254 -10.39 -17.23 25.66
C GLY A 254 -8.87 -17.21 25.79
N SER A 255 -8.18 -16.10 25.44
CA SER A 255 -6.72 -16.04 25.35
C SER A 255 -6.00 -15.50 26.60
N ASP A 256 -6.73 -15.22 27.68
CA ASP A 256 -6.20 -14.56 28.88
C ASP A 256 -5.41 -13.27 28.56
N GLY A 257 -5.98 -12.48 27.63
CA GLY A 257 -5.40 -11.22 27.18
C GLY A 257 -4.15 -11.35 26.30
N ALA A 258 -3.78 -12.56 25.86
CA ALA A 258 -2.66 -12.76 24.94
C ALA A 258 -2.96 -12.21 23.53
N VAL A 259 -4.22 -12.22 23.12
CA VAL A 259 -4.69 -11.60 21.86
C VAL A 259 -5.65 -10.46 22.21
N ARG A 260 -5.52 -9.32 21.55
CA ARG A 260 -6.41 -8.17 21.71
C ARG A 260 -6.87 -7.66 20.36
N VAL A 261 -8.18 -7.51 20.18
CA VAL A 261 -8.79 -6.93 18.98
C VAL A 261 -9.15 -5.47 19.28
N LEU A 262 -8.51 -4.53 18.57
CA LEU A 262 -8.64 -3.09 18.84
C LEU A 262 -9.69 -2.41 17.94
N GLY A 263 -10.23 -3.12 16.93
CA GLY A 263 -11.14 -2.54 15.96
C GLY A 263 -10.46 -1.57 15.02
N GLN A 264 -11.27 -0.81 14.28
CA GLN A 264 -10.77 0.23 13.37
C GLN A 264 -10.29 1.44 14.18
N LEU A 265 -9.10 1.91 13.89
CA LEU A 265 -8.49 3.07 14.55
C LEU A 265 -8.20 4.19 13.54
N PRO A 266 -8.26 5.46 13.97
CA PRO A 266 -7.79 6.58 13.14
C PRO A 266 -6.25 6.52 12.98
N PRO A 267 -5.68 7.19 11.97
CA PRO A 267 -4.25 7.11 11.66
C PRO A 267 -3.32 7.43 12.84
N GLU A 268 -3.69 8.39 13.68
CA GLU A 268 -2.92 8.79 14.87
C GLU A 268 -2.85 7.65 15.91
N GLU A 269 -3.95 6.91 16.09
CA GLU A 269 -3.98 5.76 16.98
C GLU A 269 -3.27 4.55 16.38
N VAL A 270 -3.41 4.31 15.06
CA VAL A 270 -2.60 3.29 14.35
C VAL A 270 -1.12 3.55 14.57
N ARG A 271 -0.68 4.79 14.37
CA ARG A 271 0.71 5.20 14.63
C ARG A 271 1.12 4.89 16.09
N ARG A 272 0.27 5.19 17.07
CA ARG A 272 0.53 4.94 18.48
C ARG A 272 0.66 3.44 18.77
N VAL A 273 -0.20 2.62 18.19
CA VAL A 273 -0.11 1.16 18.30
C VAL A 273 1.19 0.64 17.69
N LEU A 274 1.60 1.14 16.54
CA LEU A 274 2.89 0.79 15.92
C LEU A 274 4.07 1.19 16.82
N TRP A 275 4.03 2.35 17.47
CA TRP A 275 5.10 2.77 18.40
C TRP A 275 5.19 1.89 19.66
N ALA A 276 4.07 1.34 20.12
CA ALA A 276 4.03 0.44 21.28
C ALA A 276 4.55 -0.97 20.98
N ALA A 277 4.52 -1.38 19.71
CA ALA A 277 4.88 -2.73 19.27
C ALA A 277 6.40 -2.95 19.20
N ASP A 278 6.79 -4.23 19.15
CA ASP A 278 8.15 -4.72 18.96
C ASP A 278 8.38 -5.29 17.57
N ALA A 279 7.33 -5.77 16.93
CA ALA A 279 7.35 -6.21 15.54
C ALA A 279 5.97 -6.11 14.91
N PHE A 280 5.96 -5.87 13.61
CA PHE A 280 4.77 -5.94 12.79
C PHE A 280 4.68 -7.31 12.11
N VAL A 281 3.49 -7.89 12.09
CA VAL A 281 3.23 -9.20 11.45
C VAL A 281 2.05 -9.07 10.50
N LEU A 282 2.18 -9.47 9.25
CA LEU A 282 1.06 -9.54 8.32
C LEU A 282 1.06 -10.89 7.59
N ASN A 283 0.15 -11.75 7.99
CA ASN A 283 -0.01 -13.11 7.48
C ASN A 283 -0.98 -13.17 6.29
N THR A 284 -0.85 -12.26 5.33
CA THR A 284 -1.81 -12.21 4.22
C THR A 284 -1.67 -13.40 3.27
N ARG A 285 -2.80 -13.90 2.78
CA ARG A 285 -2.88 -14.89 1.68
C ARG A 285 -2.83 -14.22 0.31
N LEU A 286 -3.22 -12.95 0.26
CA LEU A 286 -3.20 -12.13 -0.94
C LEU A 286 -3.30 -10.66 -0.56
N ASP A 287 -2.25 -9.91 -0.85
CA ASP A 287 -2.26 -8.45 -0.81
C ASP A 287 -1.28 -7.93 -1.86
N PRO A 288 -1.74 -7.22 -2.90
CA PRO A 288 -0.86 -6.73 -3.96
C PRO A 288 0.25 -5.81 -3.47
N ASN A 289 -0.04 -4.97 -2.45
CA ASN A 289 0.91 -4.00 -1.97
C ASN A 289 0.50 -3.45 -0.58
N PRO A 290 0.71 -4.22 0.50
CA PRO A 290 0.27 -3.83 1.84
C PRO A 290 0.97 -2.56 2.33
N LEU A 291 0.19 -1.48 2.45
CA LEU A 291 0.66 -0.17 2.91
C LEU A 291 1.07 -0.23 4.39
N SER A 292 0.32 -0.97 5.22
CA SER A 292 0.60 -1.08 6.65
C SER A 292 1.96 -1.71 6.98
N ALA A 293 2.52 -2.54 6.09
CA ALA A 293 3.87 -3.05 6.24
C ALA A 293 4.93 -1.94 6.07
N ILE A 294 4.69 -1.00 5.15
CA ILE A 294 5.55 0.16 4.92
C ILE A 294 5.44 1.16 6.07
N GLU A 295 4.22 1.38 6.59
CA GLU A 295 3.95 2.23 7.76
C GLU A 295 4.65 1.70 9.01
N ALA A 296 4.60 0.38 9.22
CA ALA A 296 5.30 -0.29 10.31
C ALA A 296 6.82 -0.19 10.18
N ALA A 297 7.36 -0.36 8.97
CA ALA A 297 8.78 -0.14 8.69
C ALA A 297 9.20 1.30 9.04
N ALA A 298 8.40 2.30 8.65
CA ALA A 298 8.65 3.70 8.99
C ALA A 298 8.56 3.98 10.51
N ALA A 299 7.75 3.24 11.25
CA ALA A 299 7.70 3.28 12.71
C ALA A 299 8.93 2.63 13.37
N GLY A 300 9.86 2.07 12.58
CA GLY A 300 11.06 1.41 13.08
C GLY A 300 10.80 0.02 13.64
N LEU A 301 9.84 -0.72 13.06
CA LEU A 301 9.56 -2.08 13.45
C LEU A 301 10.21 -3.08 12.49
N PRO A 302 10.75 -4.19 13.00
CA PRO A 302 10.96 -5.38 12.20
C PRO A 302 9.64 -5.81 11.55
N VAL A 303 9.70 -6.22 10.26
CA VAL A 303 8.51 -6.59 9.49
C VAL A 303 8.51 -8.11 9.23
N VAL A 304 7.48 -8.78 9.74
CA VAL A 304 7.21 -10.19 9.45
C VAL A 304 6.08 -10.25 8.43
N LEU A 305 6.40 -10.61 7.20
CA LEU A 305 5.48 -10.47 6.08
C LEU A 305 5.33 -11.77 5.29
N SER A 306 4.11 -12.13 4.93
CA SER A 306 3.84 -13.30 4.11
C SER A 306 4.48 -13.18 2.73
N ALA A 307 5.02 -14.28 2.22
CA ALA A 307 5.51 -14.42 0.84
C ALA A 307 4.44 -14.12 -0.22
N ALA A 308 3.14 -14.20 0.16
CA ALA A 308 2.02 -13.84 -0.69
C ALA A 308 1.79 -12.33 -0.82
N ALA A 309 2.42 -11.50 0.02
CA ALA A 309 2.40 -10.04 -0.15
C ALA A 309 3.18 -9.63 -1.41
N GLY A 310 2.62 -8.69 -2.18
CA GLY A 310 3.22 -8.25 -3.44
C GLY A 310 4.56 -7.54 -3.25
N ASN A 311 4.68 -6.75 -2.18
CA ASN A 311 5.87 -5.95 -1.86
C ASN A 311 6.83 -6.63 -0.85
N VAL A 312 6.72 -7.95 -0.66
CA VAL A 312 7.58 -8.65 0.31
C VAL A 312 9.07 -8.51 0.00
N ARG A 313 9.44 -8.51 -1.28
CA ARG A 313 10.83 -8.37 -1.74
C ARG A 313 11.40 -6.97 -1.51
N GLU A 314 10.53 -5.96 -1.50
CA GLU A 314 10.90 -4.55 -1.34
C GLU A 314 10.92 -4.10 0.12
N VAL A 315 10.19 -4.81 1.01
CA VAL A 315 10.05 -4.43 2.43
C VAL A 315 10.86 -5.32 3.34
N VAL A 316 11.03 -6.61 2.99
CA VAL A 316 11.69 -7.59 3.86
C VAL A 316 13.02 -8.08 3.26
N GLU A 317 14.11 -7.56 3.79
CA GLU A 317 15.48 -8.06 3.59
C GLU A 317 15.80 -9.01 4.76
N VAL A 318 15.81 -10.34 4.54
CA VAL A 318 16.05 -11.32 5.60
C VAL A 318 17.55 -11.48 5.86
N PRO A 319 18.04 -11.43 7.10
CA PRO A 319 17.33 -11.08 8.34
C PRO A 319 17.36 -9.60 8.70
N GLN A 320 17.79 -8.70 7.82
CA GLN A 320 18.16 -7.32 8.11
C GLN A 320 16.97 -6.44 8.50
N THR A 321 15.77 -6.66 7.91
CA THR A 321 14.57 -5.88 8.24
C THR A 321 13.45 -6.73 8.85
N GLY A 322 13.61 -8.06 8.90
CA GLY A 322 12.59 -8.94 9.46
C GLY A 322 12.61 -10.36 8.90
N PHE A 323 11.43 -10.98 8.84
CA PHE A 323 11.28 -12.38 8.47
C PHE A 323 10.15 -12.57 7.45
N VAL A 324 10.22 -13.65 6.66
CA VAL A 324 9.18 -14.02 5.70
C VAL A 324 8.39 -15.21 6.22
N ILE A 325 7.05 -15.06 6.28
CA ILE A 325 6.12 -16.17 6.47
C ILE A 325 6.01 -16.91 5.14
N ARG A 326 6.54 -18.13 5.07
CA ARG A 326 6.55 -18.95 3.86
C ARG A 326 5.21 -19.61 3.59
N ASP A 327 4.54 -20.05 4.65
CA ASP A 327 3.20 -20.63 4.60
C ASP A 327 2.23 -19.80 5.45
N ALA A 328 1.28 -19.15 4.80
CA ALA A 328 0.26 -18.36 5.48
C ALA A 328 -0.78 -19.23 6.22
N ALA A 329 -0.82 -20.54 5.99
CA ALA A 329 -1.64 -21.46 6.78
C ALA A 329 -1.01 -21.76 8.15
N ASP A 330 0.33 -21.75 8.25
CA ASP A 330 1.06 -21.91 9.50
C ASP A 330 2.22 -20.90 9.64
N PRO A 331 1.98 -19.73 10.22
CA PRO A 331 3.01 -18.72 10.45
C PRO A 331 3.91 -18.99 11.68
N SER A 332 3.79 -20.15 12.35
CA SER A 332 4.44 -20.45 13.63
C SER A 332 5.98 -20.33 13.57
N GLU A 333 6.61 -20.75 12.47
CA GLU A 333 8.08 -20.62 12.29
C GLU A 333 8.53 -19.16 12.39
N ALA A 334 7.85 -18.27 11.65
CA ALA A 334 8.18 -16.85 11.64
C ALA A 334 7.85 -16.17 12.98
N LEU A 335 6.76 -16.59 13.65
CA LEU A 335 6.44 -16.13 15.00
C LEU A 335 7.53 -16.53 16.00
N ARG A 336 8.02 -17.78 15.96
CA ARG A 336 9.14 -18.21 16.80
C ARG A 336 10.42 -17.42 16.50
N ALA A 337 10.71 -17.17 15.23
CA ALA A 337 11.89 -16.40 14.84
C ALA A 337 11.88 -14.99 15.45
N VAL A 338 10.77 -14.26 15.32
CA VAL A 338 10.66 -12.91 15.87
C VAL A 338 10.59 -12.91 17.41
N LEU A 339 9.97 -13.91 18.03
CA LEU A 339 9.89 -14.04 19.50
C LEU A 339 11.23 -14.45 20.13
N ASN A 340 12.10 -15.15 19.43
CA ASN A 340 13.41 -15.57 19.90
C ASN A 340 14.54 -14.58 19.59
N ALA A 341 14.34 -13.64 18.66
CA ALA A 341 15.33 -12.61 18.34
C ALA A 341 15.67 -11.80 19.62
N SER A 342 16.90 -11.38 19.81
CA SER A 342 17.28 -10.52 20.93
C SER A 342 16.72 -9.10 20.76
N GLU A 343 16.69 -8.32 21.85
CA GLU A 343 16.29 -6.89 21.76
C GLU A 343 17.22 -6.10 20.83
N VAL A 344 18.50 -6.40 20.85
CA VAL A 344 19.49 -5.78 19.98
C VAL A 344 19.18 -6.08 18.50
N GLN A 345 18.92 -7.36 18.18
CA GLN A 345 18.55 -7.75 16.83
C GLN A 345 17.27 -7.06 16.35
N LEU A 346 16.23 -7.00 17.20
CA LEU A 346 14.99 -6.30 16.82
C LEU A 346 15.21 -4.79 16.64
N ALA A 347 16.07 -4.18 17.46
CA ALA A 347 16.41 -2.75 17.31
C ALA A 347 17.18 -2.49 16.01
N GLU A 348 18.15 -3.31 15.66
CA GLU A 348 18.90 -3.22 14.40
C GLU A 348 17.99 -3.42 13.18
N MET A 349 17.15 -4.46 13.19
CA MET A 349 16.13 -4.69 12.15
C MET A 349 15.20 -3.50 12.00
N GLY A 350 14.70 -2.96 13.12
CA GLY A 350 13.81 -1.81 13.12
C GLY A 350 14.48 -0.54 12.56
N ALA A 351 15.74 -0.29 12.92
CA ALA A 351 16.50 0.83 12.38
C ALA A 351 16.71 0.70 10.85
N ARG A 352 17.02 -0.50 10.37
CA ARG A 352 17.15 -0.78 8.93
C ARG A 352 15.81 -0.64 8.20
N SER A 353 14.70 -1.12 8.80
CA SER A 353 13.35 -0.95 8.25
C SER A 353 12.98 0.54 8.12
N ALA A 354 13.27 1.35 9.14
CA ALA A 354 13.01 2.80 9.11
C ALA A 354 13.82 3.51 8.01
N GLU A 355 15.09 3.16 7.84
CA GLU A 355 15.94 3.72 6.79
C GLU A 355 15.42 3.32 5.40
N LEU A 356 15.04 2.07 5.20
CA LEU A 356 14.43 1.57 3.96
C LEU A 356 13.13 2.33 3.67
N ALA A 357 12.25 2.50 4.66
CA ALA A 357 11.01 3.24 4.49
C ALA A 357 11.26 4.71 4.11
N ARG A 358 12.21 5.38 4.77
CA ARG A 358 12.57 6.77 4.50
C ARG A 358 13.16 6.98 3.10
N THR A 359 13.97 6.03 2.62
CA THR A 359 14.69 6.18 1.35
C THR A 359 13.88 5.72 0.13
N GLN A 360 13.00 4.73 0.31
CA GLN A 360 12.29 4.10 -0.81
C GLN A 360 10.77 4.36 -0.83
N PHE A 361 10.15 4.68 0.32
CA PHE A 361 8.70 4.77 0.43
C PHE A 361 8.19 6.13 0.92
N ASP A 362 9.07 7.04 1.38
CA ASP A 362 8.66 8.40 1.75
C ASP A 362 8.23 9.20 0.51
N ALA A 363 7.12 9.92 0.61
CA ALA A 363 6.50 10.59 -0.53
C ALA A 363 7.48 11.48 -1.34
N PRO A 364 8.33 12.32 -0.73
CA PRO A 364 9.36 13.05 -1.45
C PRO A 364 10.39 12.16 -2.16
N ALA A 365 10.81 11.05 -1.55
CA ALA A 365 11.79 10.13 -2.14
C ALA A 365 11.21 9.42 -3.36
N VAL A 366 9.97 8.92 -3.24
CA VAL A 366 9.24 8.28 -4.35
C VAL A 366 9.01 9.26 -5.49
N ALA A 367 8.59 10.50 -5.19
CA ALA A 367 8.37 11.53 -6.20
C ALA A 367 9.65 11.85 -6.97
N ARG A 368 10.77 12.05 -6.27
CA ARG A 368 12.09 12.30 -6.88
C ARG A 368 12.53 11.13 -7.77
N SER A 369 12.39 9.91 -7.28
CA SER A 369 12.73 8.71 -8.02
C SER A 369 11.89 8.59 -9.30
N LEU A 370 10.58 8.83 -9.22
CA LEU A 370 9.68 8.80 -10.38
C LEU A 370 10.08 9.82 -11.44
N VAL A 371 10.32 11.08 -11.05
CA VAL A 371 10.74 12.15 -11.96
C VAL A 371 12.04 11.78 -12.67
N LYS A 372 13.03 11.26 -11.92
CA LYS A 372 14.31 10.81 -12.49
C LYS A 372 14.14 9.63 -13.47
N GLN A 373 13.25 8.69 -13.21
CA GLN A 373 12.99 7.55 -14.09
C GLN A 373 12.23 7.96 -15.37
N LEU A 374 11.32 8.91 -15.25
CA LEU A 374 10.54 9.41 -16.41
C LEU A 374 11.38 10.34 -17.30
N TYR A 375 12.33 11.04 -16.71
CA TYR A 375 13.12 12.11 -17.34
C TYR A 375 14.60 11.97 -16.96
N PRO A 376 15.28 10.93 -17.46
CA PRO A 376 16.67 10.64 -17.14
C PRO A 376 17.65 11.72 -17.61
#